data_5ed73a4a97142a9e4034b620c1276b3b
#
_entry.id   5ed73a4a97142a9e4034b620c1276b3b
#
_cell.length_a   1.000
_cell.length_b   1.000
_cell.length_c   1.000
_cell.angle_alpha   90.00
_cell.angle_beta   90.00
_cell.angle_gamma   90.00
#
_symmetry.space_group_name_H-M   'P 1'
#
loop_
_entity.id
_entity.type
_entity.pdbx_description
1 polymer ?
#
loop_
_entity_poly.entity_id
_entity_poly.type
_entity_poly.pdbx_seq_one_letter_code
_entity_poly.pdbx_strand_id
1 'polypeptide(L)'
;MNIVGNAESSDDLTNVLRSTIVELVRRDGPDLTARQLGVFLTCYVEAEAQTVGGLAAWLDVSMPAITRVLDRLVEFDLIRRKTNPLDRRSVLVQRTTTGTAFLRDVRAILRDAASEGRAVAENGSGRQRATAGRGQAVDALGC
;
A
#
# COMPACT_ATOMS: atom_id res chain seq x y z
N MET A 1 -17.65 -25.48 -5.42
CA MET A 1 -16.60 -24.53 -5.86
C MET A 1 -15.89 -24.02 -4.62
N ASN A 2 -14.78 -24.62 -4.30
CA ASN A 2 -13.94 -24.14 -3.21
C ASN A 2 -13.08 -23.00 -3.74
N ILE A 3 -13.50 -21.78 -3.46
CA ILE A 3 -12.60 -20.67 -3.46
C ILE A 3 -11.84 -20.75 -2.13
N VAL A 4 -10.82 -21.60 -2.12
CA VAL A 4 -9.77 -21.46 -1.11
C VAL A 4 -8.97 -20.24 -1.56
N GLY A 5 -9.50 -19.06 -1.25
CA GLY A 5 -8.66 -17.89 -1.18
C GLY A 5 -7.58 -18.22 -0.16
N ASN A 6 -6.33 -18.32 -0.58
CA ASN A 6 -5.21 -18.21 0.32
C ASN A 6 -5.43 -16.91 1.09
N ALA A 7 -5.94 -17.02 2.30
CA ALA A 7 -5.89 -15.94 3.24
C ALA A 7 -4.38 -15.71 3.46
N GLU A 8 -3.84 -14.71 2.78
CA GLU A 8 -2.52 -14.21 3.08
C GLU A 8 -2.52 -13.95 4.58
N SER A 9 -1.57 -14.52 5.31
CA SER A 9 -1.52 -14.33 6.74
C SER A 9 -1.34 -12.84 7.04
N SER A 10 -1.81 -12.38 8.21
CA SER A 10 -1.61 -11.00 8.64
C SER A 10 -0.14 -10.60 8.61
N ASP A 11 0.75 -11.55 8.88
CA ASP A 11 2.19 -11.34 8.83
C ASP A 11 2.70 -11.13 7.40
N ASP A 12 2.14 -11.86 6.43
CA ASP A 12 2.49 -11.69 5.01
C ASP A 12 2.08 -10.31 4.50
N LEU A 13 0.87 -9.87 4.81
CA LEU A 13 0.39 -8.53 4.45
C LEU A 13 1.21 -7.42 5.13
N THR A 14 1.58 -7.61 6.38
CA THR A 14 2.44 -6.66 7.10
C THR A 14 3.82 -6.58 6.46
N ASN A 15 4.39 -7.68 6.02
CA ASN A 15 5.66 -7.70 5.30
C ASN A 15 5.56 -7.03 3.94
N VAL A 16 4.48 -7.23 3.19
CA VAL A 16 4.22 -6.53 1.93
C VAL A 16 4.15 -5.02 2.14
N LEU A 17 3.40 -4.59 3.14
CA LEU A 17 3.28 -3.17 3.50
C LEU A 17 4.66 -2.59 3.88
N ARG A 18 5.41 -3.26 4.77
CA ARG A 18 6.75 -2.83 5.17
C ARG A 18 7.67 -2.70 3.97
N SER A 19 7.77 -3.71 3.13
CA SER A 19 8.63 -3.71 1.95
C SER A 19 8.25 -2.60 0.98
N THR A 20 6.97 -2.38 0.78
CA THR A 20 6.45 -1.28 -0.06
C THR A 20 6.86 0.08 0.48
N ILE A 21 6.66 0.34 1.75
CA ILE A 21 7.01 1.62 2.37
C ILE A 21 8.53 1.85 2.35
N VAL A 22 9.32 0.82 2.67
CA VAL A 22 10.79 0.91 2.62
C VAL A 22 11.28 1.26 1.22
N GLU A 23 10.72 0.63 0.19
CA GLU A 23 11.10 0.91 -1.19
C GLU A 23 10.68 2.33 -1.63
N LEU A 24 9.51 2.80 -1.22
CA LEU A 24 9.10 4.18 -1.46
C LEU A 24 10.04 5.20 -0.81
N VAL A 25 10.56 4.90 0.38
CA VAL A 25 11.53 5.78 1.08
C VAL A 25 12.90 5.78 0.40
N ARG A 26 13.32 4.64 -0.14
CA ARG A 26 14.65 4.49 -0.76
C ARG A 26 14.78 5.13 -2.14
N ARG A 27 13.66 5.23 -2.86
CA ARG A 27 13.69 5.77 -4.22
C ARG A 27 13.72 7.30 -4.22
N ASP A 28 14.30 7.87 -5.26
CA ASP A 28 14.20 9.28 -5.54
C ASP A 28 12.78 9.62 -5.97
N GLY A 29 12.09 10.45 -5.19
CA GLY A 29 10.71 10.82 -5.47
C GLY A 29 10.07 11.53 -4.27
N PRO A 30 8.78 11.84 -4.37
CA PRO A 30 8.09 12.50 -3.29
C PRO A 30 8.03 11.61 -2.04
N ASP A 31 8.53 12.15 -0.93
CA ASP A 31 8.41 11.52 0.39
C ASP A 31 7.09 11.96 1.01
N LEU A 32 6.09 11.11 0.89
CA LEU A 32 4.74 11.38 1.36
C LEU A 32 4.53 10.78 2.76
N THR A 33 3.93 11.59 3.63
CA THR A 33 3.42 11.06 4.90
C THR A 33 2.30 10.05 4.66
N ALA A 34 1.98 9.20 5.64
CA ALA A 34 0.88 8.25 5.52
C ALA A 34 -0.45 8.92 5.15
N ARG A 35 -0.72 10.12 5.73
CA ARG A 35 -1.93 10.89 5.39
C ARG A 35 -1.90 11.38 3.94
N GLN A 36 -0.79 11.89 3.48
CA GLN A 36 -0.61 12.35 2.09
C GLN A 36 -0.76 11.18 1.11
N LEU A 37 -0.14 10.06 1.40
CA LEU A 37 -0.25 8.86 0.57
C LEU A 37 -1.69 8.33 0.56
N GLY A 38 -2.37 8.30 1.69
CA GLY A 38 -3.77 7.88 1.79
C GLY A 38 -4.70 8.77 0.96
N VAL A 39 -4.56 10.09 1.05
CA VAL A 39 -5.33 11.04 0.21
C VAL A 39 -5.01 10.83 -1.27
N PHE A 40 -3.74 10.73 -1.62
CA PHE A 40 -3.32 10.47 -3.00
C PHE A 40 -3.95 9.21 -3.56
N LEU A 41 -3.84 8.10 -2.85
CA LEU A 41 -4.40 6.82 -3.30
C LEU A 41 -5.92 6.89 -3.43
N THR A 42 -6.62 7.53 -2.50
CA THR A 42 -8.07 7.74 -2.60
C THR A 42 -8.44 8.50 -3.88
N CYS A 43 -7.73 9.58 -4.19
CA CYS A 43 -7.97 10.36 -5.40
C CYS A 43 -7.73 9.57 -6.71
N TYR A 44 -6.89 8.56 -6.66
CA TYR A 44 -6.51 7.79 -7.85
C TYR A 44 -7.20 6.42 -7.97
N VAL A 45 -7.67 5.87 -6.88
CA VAL A 45 -8.32 4.54 -6.86
C VAL A 45 -9.83 4.66 -6.98
N GLU A 46 -10.42 5.67 -6.33
CA GLU A 46 -11.85 5.91 -6.43
C GLU A 46 -12.24 6.38 -7.83
N ALA A 47 -13.37 5.89 -8.33
CA ALA A 47 -13.83 6.21 -9.68
C ALA A 47 -14.26 7.66 -9.83
N GLU A 48 -14.85 8.24 -8.77
CA GLU A 48 -15.35 9.60 -8.77
C GLU A 48 -14.30 10.61 -8.32
N ALA A 49 -14.36 11.81 -8.89
CA ALA A 49 -13.51 12.91 -8.48
C ALA A 49 -13.78 13.29 -7.03
N GLN A 50 -12.71 13.38 -6.24
CA GLN A 50 -12.81 13.69 -4.83
C GLN A 50 -12.89 15.19 -4.59
N THR A 51 -13.61 15.59 -3.54
CA THR A 51 -13.67 16.98 -3.05
C THR A 51 -12.94 17.10 -1.74
N VAL A 52 -12.51 18.33 -1.38
CA VAL A 52 -11.90 18.61 -0.07
C VAL A 52 -12.82 18.19 1.08
N GLY A 53 -14.09 18.56 1.00
CA GLY A 53 -15.08 18.18 2.03
C GLY A 53 -15.33 16.69 2.11
N GLY A 54 -15.40 16.00 0.97
CA GLY A 54 -15.56 14.55 0.91
C GLY A 54 -14.38 13.80 1.52
N LEU A 55 -13.16 14.21 1.20
CA LEU A 55 -11.94 13.64 1.78
C LEU A 55 -11.85 13.86 3.29
N ALA A 56 -12.19 15.06 3.75
CA ALA A 56 -12.20 15.40 5.18
C ALA A 56 -13.17 14.51 5.95
N ALA A 57 -14.38 14.34 5.44
CA ALA A 57 -15.41 13.51 6.06
C ALA A 57 -15.00 12.02 6.05
N TRP A 58 -14.49 11.53 4.93
CA TRP A 58 -14.12 10.13 4.77
C TRP A 58 -12.93 9.71 5.62
N LEU A 59 -11.94 10.60 5.76
CA LEU A 59 -10.73 10.35 6.57
C LEU A 59 -10.90 10.76 8.04
N ASP A 60 -12.02 11.35 8.40
CA ASP A 60 -12.28 11.90 9.75
C ASP A 60 -11.17 12.88 10.19
N VAL A 61 -10.83 13.81 9.31
CA VAL A 61 -9.89 14.89 9.58
C VAL A 61 -10.49 16.23 9.18
N SER A 62 -9.96 17.31 9.74
CA SER A 62 -10.45 18.66 9.45
C SER A 62 -10.20 19.07 7.99
N MET A 63 -11.06 19.92 7.44
CA MET A 63 -10.86 20.49 6.10
C MET A 63 -9.53 21.25 5.98
N PRO A 64 -9.06 22.06 6.94
CA PRO A 64 -7.73 22.65 6.89
C PRO A 64 -6.60 21.63 6.81
N ALA A 65 -6.73 20.49 7.49
CA ALA A 65 -5.73 19.41 7.40
C ALA A 65 -5.68 18.79 6.00
N ILE A 66 -6.83 18.56 5.37
CA ILE A 66 -6.88 18.10 3.97
C ILE A 66 -6.33 19.14 3.02
N THR A 67 -6.65 20.40 3.20
CA THR A 67 -6.12 21.51 2.38
C THR A 67 -4.59 21.50 2.38
N ARG A 68 -3.95 21.33 3.54
CA ARG A 68 -2.48 21.24 3.65
C ARG A 68 -1.92 20.01 2.93
N VAL A 69 -2.62 18.90 3.02
CA VAL A 69 -2.24 17.69 2.29
C VAL A 69 -2.30 17.93 0.79
N LEU A 70 -3.38 18.53 0.30
CA LEU A 70 -3.54 18.83 -1.13
C LEU A 70 -2.50 19.85 -1.60
N ASP A 71 -2.15 20.87 -0.78
CA ASP A 71 -1.07 21.82 -1.08
C ASP A 71 0.24 21.07 -1.37
N ARG A 72 0.57 20.11 -0.53
CA ARG A 72 1.80 19.31 -0.71
C ARG A 72 1.75 18.43 -1.94
N LEU A 73 0.62 17.80 -2.22
CA LEU A 73 0.45 16.98 -3.42
C LEU A 73 0.51 17.81 -4.71
N VAL A 74 0.01 19.04 -4.68
CA VAL A 74 0.13 19.99 -5.79
C VAL A 74 1.59 20.42 -6.00
N GLU A 75 2.35 20.67 -4.94
CA GLU A 75 3.79 20.99 -5.05
C GLU A 75 4.59 19.87 -5.74
N PHE A 76 4.22 18.63 -5.53
CA PHE A 76 4.81 17.47 -6.21
C PHE A 76 4.21 17.18 -7.60
N ASP A 77 3.29 18.02 -8.08
CA ASP A 77 2.54 17.81 -9.33
C ASP A 77 1.79 16.47 -9.40
N LEU A 78 1.41 15.94 -8.24
CA LEU A 78 0.66 14.68 -8.16
C LEU A 78 -0.84 14.87 -8.37
N ILE A 79 -1.34 16.05 -8.10
CA ILE A 79 -2.74 16.45 -8.31
C ILE A 79 -2.81 17.91 -8.76
N ARG A 80 -3.98 18.30 -9.25
CA ARG A 80 -4.39 19.70 -9.46
C ARG A 80 -5.71 19.95 -8.78
N ARG A 81 -6.00 21.20 -8.50
CA ARG A 81 -7.29 21.65 -8.00
C ARG A 81 -8.08 22.30 -9.10
N LYS A 82 -9.38 22.02 -9.08
CA LYS A 82 -10.34 22.65 -9.99
C LYS A 82 -11.57 23.06 -9.19
N THR A 83 -12.12 24.23 -9.47
CA THR A 83 -13.45 24.60 -8.96
C THR A 83 -14.49 23.61 -9.48
N ASN A 84 -15.35 23.09 -8.60
CA ASN A 84 -16.43 22.23 -9.00
C ASN A 84 -17.46 23.00 -9.84
N PRO A 85 -17.71 22.64 -11.10
CA PRO A 85 -18.66 23.36 -11.94
C PRO A 85 -20.12 23.24 -11.44
N LEU A 86 -20.42 22.20 -10.66
CA LEU A 86 -21.75 21.97 -10.08
C LEU A 86 -21.94 22.69 -8.74
N ASP A 87 -20.87 23.00 -8.04
CA ASP A 87 -20.87 23.73 -6.77
C ASP A 87 -19.57 24.53 -6.65
N ARG A 88 -19.63 25.84 -6.94
CA ARG A 88 -18.47 26.72 -6.91
C ARG A 88 -17.83 26.90 -5.54
N ARG A 89 -18.48 26.42 -4.46
CA ARG A 89 -17.94 26.43 -3.10
C ARG A 89 -17.05 25.26 -2.82
N SER A 90 -17.10 24.20 -3.65
CA SER A 90 -16.29 23.02 -3.48
C SER A 90 -15.14 22.98 -4.49
N VAL A 91 -14.05 22.36 -4.09
CA VAL A 91 -12.85 22.14 -4.90
C VAL A 91 -12.77 20.67 -5.25
N LEU A 92 -12.65 20.39 -6.54
CA LEU A 92 -12.39 19.05 -7.06
C LEU A 92 -10.90 18.80 -7.18
N VAL A 93 -10.50 17.58 -6.87
CA VAL A 93 -9.14 17.09 -7.11
C VAL A 93 -9.06 16.49 -8.49
N GLN A 94 -8.13 16.95 -9.31
CA GLN A 94 -7.83 16.41 -10.63
C GLN A 94 -6.55 15.59 -10.60
N ARG A 95 -6.55 14.48 -11.35
CA ARG A 95 -5.36 13.66 -11.59
C ARG A 95 -4.43 14.38 -12.57
N THR A 96 -3.13 14.11 -12.45
CA THR A 96 -2.09 14.60 -13.35
C THR A 96 -1.38 13.42 -14.02
N THR A 97 -0.66 13.71 -15.09
CA THR A 97 0.21 12.72 -15.74
C THR A 97 1.31 12.22 -14.78
N THR A 98 1.92 13.15 -14.02
CA THR A 98 2.93 12.84 -13.00
C THR A 98 2.35 11.95 -11.91
N GLY A 99 1.15 12.25 -11.42
CA GLY A 99 0.47 11.43 -10.41
C GLY A 99 0.11 10.04 -10.92
N THR A 100 -0.34 9.93 -12.16
CA THR A 100 -0.62 8.63 -12.80
C THR A 100 0.65 7.78 -12.91
N ALA A 101 1.78 8.38 -13.28
CA ALA A 101 3.06 7.71 -13.32
C ALA A 101 3.52 7.25 -11.92
N PHE A 102 3.34 8.09 -10.91
CA PHE A 102 3.64 7.75 -9.52
C PHE A 102 2.80 6.56 -9.03
N LEU A 103 1.49 6.55 -9.31
CA LEU A 103 0.64 5.42 -8.97
C LEU A 103 1.08 4.12 -9.64
N ARG A 104 1.48 4.19 -10.92
CA ARG A 104 2.02 3.03 -11.63
C ARG A 104 3.25 2.47 -10.93
N ASP A 105 4.13 3.33 -10.47
CA ASP A 105 5.33 2.93 -9.74
C ASP A 105 4.99 2.32 -8.38
N VAL A 106 4.07 2.90 -7.63
CA VAL A 106 3.56 2.34 -6.37
C VAL A 106 2.98 0.93 -6.59
N ARG A 107 2.20 0.76 -7.65
CA ARG A 107 1.63 -0.56 -8.00
C ARG A 107 2.70 -1.58 -8.36
N ALA A 108 3.76 -1.18 -9.04
CA ALA A 108 4.88 -2.06 -9.37
C ALA A 108 5.63 -2.51 -8.10
N ILE A 109 5.91 -1.58 -7.19
CA ILE A 109 6.55 -1.87 -5.90
C ILE A 109 5.70 -2.83 -5.07
N LEU A 110 4.39 -2.61 -5.01
CA LEU A 110 3.46 -3.50 -4.30
C LEU A 110 3.47 -4.92 -4.88
N ARG A 111 3.46 -5.06 -6.20
CA ARG A 111 3.50 -6.37 -6.85
C ARG A 111 4.80 -7.11 -6.57
N ASP A 112 5.93 -6.42 -6.61
CA ASP A 112 7.24 -6.99 -6.30
C ASP A 112 7.30 -7.44 -4.83
N ALA A 113 6.85 -6.61 -3.90
CA ALA A 113 6.77 -6.94 -2.49
C ALA A 113 5.86 -8.15 -2.21
N ALA A 114 4.72 -8.24 -2.88
CA ALA A 114 3.80 -9.39 -2.77
C ALA A 114 4.42 -10.67 -3.33
N SER A 115 5.17 -10.59 -4.43
CA SER A 115 5.86 -11.73 -5.03
C SER A 115 6.99 -12.26 -4.13
N GLU A 116 7.76 -11.39 -3.51
CA GLU A 116 8.82 -11.73 -2.55
C GLU A 116 8.22 -12.42 -1.30
N GLY A 117 7.11 -11.91 -0.79
CA GLY A 117 6.41 -12.51 0.35
C GLY A 117 5.98 -13.96 0.07
N ARG A 118 5.47 -14.24 -1.13
CA ARG A 118 5.09 -15.60 -1.55
C ARG A 118 6.30 -16.54 -1.65
N ALA A 119 7.41 -16.09 -2.22
CA ALA A 119 8.62 -16.89 -2.36
C ALA A 119 9.21 -17.28 -1.00
N VAL A 120 9.17 -16.38 -0.01
CA VAL A 120 9.61 -16.66 1.36
C VAL A 120 8.69 -17.67 2.05
N ALA A 121 7.38 -17.55 1.89
CA ALA A 121 6.40 -18.47 2.47
C ALA A 121 6.56 -19.88 1.90
N GLU A 122 6.77 -20.04 0.59
CA GLU A 122 6.99 -21.33 -0.07
C GLU A 122 8.30 -22.00 0.39
N ASN A 123 9.38 -21.24 0.51
CA ASN A 123 10.67 -21.76 0.99
C ASN A 123 10.66 -22.09 2.49
N GLY A 124 9.90 -21.36 3.30
CA GLY A 124 9.73 -21.63 4.73
C GLY A 124 8.97 -22.94 4.99
N SER A 125 7.95 -23.22 4.20
CA SER A 125 7.19 -24.47 4.29
C SER A 125 8.00 -25.71 3.89
N GLY A 126 8.94 -25.55 2.96
CA GLY A 126 9.85 -26.63 2.56
C GLY A 126 10.88 -26.99 3.63
N ARG A 127 11.32 -26.05 4.43
CA ARG A 127 12.29 -26.31 5.50
C ARG A 127 11.70 -26.99 6.73
N GLN A 128 10.46 -26.76 7.06
CA GLN A 128 9.79 -27.43 8.19
C GLN A 128 9.49 -28.89 7.91
N ARG A 129 9.37 -29.32 6.66
CA ARG A 129 9.20 -30.74 6.32
C ARG A 129 10.50 -31.55 6.37
N ALA A 130 11.67 -30.91 6.26
CA ALA A 130 12.97 -31.59 6.27
C ALA A 130 13.51 -31.90 7.70
N THR A 131 12.96 -31.27 8.74
CA THR A 131 13.42 -31.46 10.12
C THR A 131 12.61 -32.50 10.92
N ALA A 132 11.52 -33.01 10.38
CA ALA A 132 10.70 -34.04 11.03
C ALA A 132 11.19 -35.49 10.80
N GLY A 133 12.33 -35.68 10.14
CA GLY A 133 12.80 -37.00 9.72
C GLY A 133 14.13 -37.47 10.33
N ARG A 134 14.64 -36.83 11.38
CA ARG A 134 15.85 -37.35 12.09
C ARG A 134 15.67 -37.29 13.61
N GLY A 135 15.05 -38.28 14.10
CA GLY A 135 14.95 -38.45 15.53
C GLY A 135 14.46 -39.84 15.90
N GLN A 136 15.23 -40.86 15.56
CA GLN A 136 15.23 -42.11 16.33
C GLN A 136 16.41 -43.00 15.91
N ALA A 137 17.47 -42.86 16.63
CA ALA A 137 18.35 -43.93 16.89
C ALA A 137 18.78 -43.77 18.34
N VAL A 138 18.04 -44.28 19.23
CA VAL A 138 18.51 -44.49 20.60
C VAL A 138 18.91 -45.91 20.71
N ASP A 139 20.14 -46.03 20.86
CA ASP A 139 20.81 -47.24 21.20
C ASP A 139 20.42 -47.68 22.60
N ALA A 140 19.83 -48.85 22.67
CA ALA A 140 19.68 -49.58 23.90
C ALA A 140 20.85 -50.57 23.97
N LEU A 141 21.86 -50.24 24.69
CA LEU A 141 22.80 -51.24 25.20
C LEU A 141 23.04 -50.98 26.68
N GLY A 142 22.27 -51.76 27.43
CA GLY A 142 22.58 -52.04 28.80
C GLY A 142 23.81 -52.92 28.95
N CYS A 143 24.47 -52.71 29.98
CA CYS A 143 25.05 -53.64 30.93
C CYS A 143 25.31 -52.89 32.19
#